data_46676b3a48eb24f48113755867b5ceff
#
_entry.id   46676b3a48eb24f48113755867b5ceff
#
_cell.length_a   1.000
_cell.length_b   1.000
_cell.length_c   1.000
_cell.angle_alpha   90.00
_cell.angle_beta   90.00
_cell.angle_gamma   90.00
#
_symmetry.space_group_name_H-M   'P 1'
#
loop_
_entity.id
_entity.type
_entity.pdbx_description
1 polymer ?
#
loop_
_entity_poly.entity_id
_entity_poly.type
_entity_poly.pdbx_seq_one_letter_code
_entity_poly.pdbx_strand_id
1 'polypeptide(L)'
;MEFQEFCDRIYQVFSQTTGAENRFWAVEDNSAEGVGVWDLVAVDQEDRREYLGRFSNEADADFIASIHGAIADMVRRSMEAIDDAARLELERDNLMGRVFDLELEIQGLKSELDRYEGLE
;
A
#
# COMPACT_ATOMS: atom_id res chain seq x y z
N MET A 1 -3.53 0.98 -16.75
CA MET A 1 -4.17 0.48 -15.51
C MET A 1 -3.83 1.45 -14.39
N GLU A 2 -4.83 1.96 -13.73
CA GLU A 2 -4.61 2.82 -12.58
C GLU A 2 -4.03 2.00 -11.42
N PHE A 3 -3.28 2.68 -10.54
CA PHE A 3 -2.62 2.02 -9.43
C PHE A 3 -3.60 1.33 -8.49
N GLN A 4 -4.76 1.96 -8.23
CA GLN A 4 -5.80 1.37 -7.40
C GLN A 4 -6.33 0.07 -7.99
N GLU A 5 -6.60 0.04 -9.29
CA GLU A 5 -7.04 -1.17 -9.98
C GLU A 5 -6.00 -2.27 -9.92
N PHE A 6 -4.73 -1.89 -10.05
CA PHE A 6 -3.61 -2.82 -9.93
C PHE A 6 -3.58 -3.44 -8.53
N CYS A 7 -3.70 -2.64 -7.48
CA CYS A 7 -3.73 -3.12 -6.10
C CYS A 7 -4.91 -4.05 -5.84
N ASP A 8 -6.10 -3.69 -6.33
CA ASP A 8 -7.30 -4.51 -6.18
C ASP A 8 -7.13 -5.86 -6.86
N ARG A 9 -6.53 -5.85 -8.04
CA ARG A 9 -6.28 -7.08 -8.79
C ARG A 9 -5.29 -8.00 -8.06
N ILE A 10 -4.21 -7.44 -7.56
CA ILE A 10 -3.22 -8.20 -6.79
C ILE A 10 -3.86 -8.81 -5.53
N TYR A 11 -4.68 -8.02 -4.83
CA TYR A 11 -5.38 -8.51 -3.65
C TYR A 11 -6.36 -9.63 -3.98
N GLN A 12 -7.08 -9.51 -5.10
CA GLN A 12 -8.00 -10.57 -5.55
C GLN A 12 -7.27 -11.88 -5.83
N VAL A 13 -6.14 -11.80 -6.52
CA VAL A 13 -5.31 -12.98 -6.78
C VAL A 13 -4.81 -13.59 -5.47
N PHE A 14 -4.34 -12.76 -4.55
CA PHE A 14 -3.90 -13.20 -3.22
C PHE A 14 -5.02 -13.90 -2.46
N SER A 15 -6.23 -13.34 -2.46
CA SER A 15 -7.36 -13.87 -1.69
C SER A 15 -7.79 -15.27 -2.11
N GLN A 16 -7.41 -15.69 -3.32
CA GLN A 16 -7.71 -17.01 -3.86
C GLN A 16 -6.64 -18.05 -3.54
N THR A 17 -5.53 -17.63 -2.94
CA THR A 17 -4.46 -18.56 -2.58
C THR A 17 -4.83 -19.39 -1.34
N THR A 18 -4.16 -20.51 -1.19
CA THR A 18 -4.40 -21.44 -0.09
C THR A 18 -4.18 -20.75 1.26
N GLY A 19 -5.22 -20.70 2.07
CA GLY A 19 -5.15 -20.16 3.42
C GLY A 19 -4.83 -18.67 3.51
N ALA A 20 -5.19 -17.89 2.50
CA ALA A 20 -4.87 -16.46 2.44
C ALA A 20 -5.28 -15.68 3.70
N GLU A 21 -6.39 -16.05 4.34
CA GLU A 21 -6.91 -15.33 5.50
C GLU A 21 -6.45 -15.88 6.84
N ASN A 22 -6.13 -17.17 6.92
CA ASN A 22 -5.92 -17.85 8.19
C ASN A 22 -4.68 -18.72 8.27
N ARG A 23 -3.86 -18.73 7.23
CA ARG A 23 -2.62 -19.48 7.19
C ARG A 23 -1.48 -18.61 6.71
N PHE A 24 -0.27 -18.96 7.12
CA PHE A 24 0.93 -18.33 6.57
C PHE A 24 1.73 -19.37 5.78
N TRP A 25 2.41 -18.93 4.75
CA TRP A 25 3.28 -19.78 3.95
C TRP A 25 4.67 -19.82 4.55
N ALA A 26 5.20 -21.01 4.70
CA ALA A 26 6.52 -21.23 5.30
C ALA A 26 7.33 -22.20 4.43
N VAL A 27 8.64 -22.12 4.57
CA VAL A 27 9.58 -23.02 3.88
C VAL A 27 10.13 -24.01 4.89
N GLU A 28 10.05 -25.27 4.55
CA GLU A 28 10.61 -26.34 5.35
C GLU A 28 11.72 -27.06 4.58
N ASP A 29 12.86 -27.25 5.25
CA ASP A 29 13.98 -28.00 4.68
C ASP A 29 13.65 -29.49 4.72
N ASN A 30 13.54 -30.09 3.55
CA ASN A 30 13.30 -31.52 3.41
C ASN A 30 14.46 -32.19 2.65
N SER A 31 15.66 -31.62 2.79
CA SER A 31 16.85 -32.13 2.14
C SER A 31 17.26 -33.48 2.70
N ALA A 32 17.73 -34.36 1.82
CA ALA A 32 18.20 -35.69 2.19
C ALA A 32 19.36 -36.10 1.29
N GLU A 33 20.35 -36.78 1.85
CA GLU A 33 21.48 -37.41 1.12
C GLU A 33 22.18 -36.48 0.12
N GLY A 34 22.42 -35.21 0.53
CA GLY A 34 23.12 -34.24 -0.30
C GLY A 34 22.29 -33.57 -1.38
N VAL A 35 21.00 -33.90 -1.47
CA VAL A 35 20.05 -33.25 -2.35
C VAL A 35 19.27 -32.20 -1.58
N GLY A 36 19.43 -30.94 -1.96
CA GLY A 36 18.67 -29.84 -1.36
C GLY A 36 17.26 -29.82 -1.87
N VAL A 37 16.28 -29.90 -0.97
CA VAL A 37 14.86 -29.84 -1.27
C VAL A 37 14.16 -29.00 -0.22
N TRP A 38 13.40 -28.01 -0.66
CA TRP A 38 12.66 -27.13 0.22
C TRP A 38 11.19 -27.17 -0.15
N ASP A 39 10.37 -27.52 0.83
CA ASP A 39 8.92 -27.60 0.66
C ASP A 39 8.27 -26.30 1.08
N LEU A 40 7.37 -25.79 0.26
CA LEU A 40 6.51 -24.66 0.59
C LEU A 40 5.20 -25.21 1.14
N VAL A 41 4.82 -24.77 2.34
CA VAL A 41 3.64 -25.24 3.04
C VAL A 41 2.83 -24.06 3.57
N ALA A 42 1.50 -24.24 3.64
CA ALA A 42 0.61 -23.31 4.31
C ALA A 42 0.33 -23.85 5.72
N VAL A 43 0.61 -23.03 6.75
CA VAL A 43 0.53 -23.44 8.16
C VAL A 43 -0.57 -22.63 8.85
N ASP A 44 -1.49 -23.30 9.54
CA ASP A 44 -2.54 -22.63 10.31
C ASP A 44 -2.13 -22.44 11.77
N GLN A 45 -3.03 -21.86 12.58
CA GLN A 45 -2.77 -21.57 13.96
C GLN A 45 -2.61 -22.84 14.83
N GLU A 46 -3.12 -23.97 14.36
CA GLU A 46 -3.03 -25.26 15.03
C GLU A 46 -1.84 -26.08 14.53
N ASP A 47 -0.95 -25.42 13.79
CA ASP A 47 0.28 -26.03 13.25
C ASP A 47 0.01 -27.14 12.22
N ARG A 48 -1.16 -27.12 11.60
CA ARG A 48 -1.48 -28.03 10.50
C ARG A 48 -0.91 -27.49 9.20
N ARG A 49 -0.31 -28.36 8.43
CA ARG A 49 0.41 -28.00 7.20
C ARG A 49 -0.32 -28.52 5.98
N GLU A 50 -0.43 -27.65 4.98
CA GLU A 50 -0.90 -28.05 3.66
C GLU A 50 0.24 -27.86 2.66
N TYR A 51 0.61 -28.90 1.96
CA TYR A 51 1.70 -28.86 1.00
C TYR A 51 1.31 -28.06 -0.23
N LEU A 52 2.18 -27.12 -0.63
CA LEU A 52 1.95 -26.24 -1.77
C LEU A 52 2.87 -26.55 -2.95
N GLY A 53 4.13 -26.85 -2.69
CA GLY A 53 5.08 -27.11 -3.74
C GLY A 53 6.47 -27.44 -3.23
N ARG A 54 7.35 -27.82 -4.16
CA ARG A 54 8.71 -28.22 -3.83
C ARG A 54 9.69 -27.45 -4.72
N PHE A 55 10.78 -27.01 -4.12
CA PHE A 55 11.79 -26.21 -4.78
C PHE A 55 13.17 -26.82 -4.55
N SER A 56 14.01 -26.72 -5.58
CA SER A 56 15.41 -27.10 -5.49
C SER A 56 16.32 -25.98 -5.01
N ASN A 57 15.78 -24.75 -4.91
CA ASN A 57 16.51 -23.56 -4.48
C ASN A 57 15.76 -22.92 -3.31
N GLU A 58 16.43 -22.84 -2.17
CA GLU A 58 15.86 -22.26 -0.97
C GLU A 58 15.43 -20.79 -1.17
N ALA A 59 16.25 -20.01 -1.88
CA ALA A 59 15.97 -18.59 -2.12
C ALA A 59 14.66 -18.38 -2.89
N ASP A 60 14.36 -19.26 -3.84
CA ASP A 60 13.11 -19.18 -4.59
C ASP A 60 11.89 -19.45 -3.70
N ALA A 61 11.99 -20.47 -2.85
CA ALA A 61 10.94 -20.81 -1.91
C ALA A 61 10.73 -19.67 -0.88
N ASP A 62 11.82 -19.15 -0.32
CA ASP A 62 11.80 -18.04 0.65
C ASP A 62 11.17 -16.79 0.04
N PHE A 63 11.49 -16.47 -1.20
CA PHE A 63 10.94 -15.32 -1.89
C PHE A 63 9.42 -15.43 -2.00
N ILE A 64 8.92 -16.59 -2.43
CA ILE A 64 7.50 -16.81 -2.60
C ILE A 64 6.76 -16.74 -1.26
N ALA A 65 7.30 -17.36 -0.23
CA ALA A 65 6.70 -17.33 1.11
C ALA A 65 6.67 -15.91 1.67
N SER A 66 7.77 -15.17 1.52
CA SER A 66 7.88 -13.79 2.02
C SER A 66 6.93 -12.84 1.32
N ILE A 67 6.84 -12.92 -0.02
CA ILE A 67 5.93 -12.08 -0.79
C ILE A 67 4.48 -12.39 -0.44
N HIS A 68 4.13 -13.67 -0.33
CA HIS A 68 2.76 -14.05 0.04
C HIS A 68 2.38 -13.44 1.40
N GLY A 69 3.27 -13.53 2.39
CA GLY A 69 3.00 -12.98 3.72
C GLY A 69 2.92 -11.46 3.75
N ALA A 70 3.60 -10.79 2.80
CA ALA A 70 3.64 -9.33 2.75
C ALA A 70 2.53 -8.70 1.91
N ILE A 71 1.89 -9.46 1.01
CA ILE A 71 0.98 -8.90 -0.01
C ILE A 71 -0.18 -8.13 0.61
N ALA A 72 -0.87 -8.71 1.59
CA ALA A 72 -2.02 -8.05 2.20
C ALA A 72 -1.63 -6.71 2.83
N ASP A 73 -0.49 -6.69 3.53
CA ASP A 73 0.01 -5.48 4.18
C ASP A 73 0.46 -4.43 3.15
N MET A 74 1.16 -4.86 2.11
CA MET A 74 1.60 -3.98 1.03
C MET A 74 0.43 -3.32 0.31
N VAL A 75 -0.62 -4.10 -0.01
CA VAL A 75 -1.82 -3.56 -0.66
C VAL A 75 -2.53 -2.57 0.26
N ARG A 76 -2.70 -2.92 1.53
CA ARG A 76 -3.34 -2.03 2.50
C ARG A 76 -2.60 -0.71 2.62
N ARG A 77 -1.27 -0.74 2.77
CA ARG A 77 -0.45 0.47 2.87
C ARG A 77 -0.49 1.30 1.59
N SER A 78 -0.52 0.64 0.44
CA SER A 78 -0.62 1.32 -0.85
C SER A 78 -1.96 2.04 -1.00
N MET A 79 -3.05 1.40 -0.56
CA MET A 79 -4.38 2.01 -0.60
C MET A 79 -4.48 3.19 0.37
N GLU A 80 -3.91 3.05 1.57
CA GLU A 80 -3.84 4.15 2.54
C GLU A 80 -3.05 5.35 1.97
N ALA A 81 -1.95 5.08 1.27
CA ALA A 81 -1.16 6.13 0.64
C ALA A 81 -1.93 6.85 -0.46
N ILE A 82 -2.72 6.12 -1.25
CA ILE A 82 -3.60 6.70 -2.27
C ILE A 82 -4.63 7.63 -1.62
N ASP A 83 -5.29 7.16 -0.56
CA ASP A 83 -6.29 7.94 0.17
C ASP A 83 -5.67 9.19 0.79
N ASP A 84 -4.49 9.05 1.39
CA ASP A 84 -3.75 10.18 1.98
C ASP A 84 -3.38 11.21 0.91
N ALA A 85 -2.91 10.75 -0.25
CA ALA A 85 -2.57 11.65 -1.35
C ALA A 85 -3.79 12.43 -1.85
N ALA A 86 -4.95 11.76 -1.96
CA ALA A 86 -6.19 12.41 -2.37
C ALA A 86 -6.65 13.45 -1.35
N ARG A 87 -6.55 13.13 -0.07
CA ARG A 87 -6.89 14.07 1.03
C ARG A 87 -5.97 15.28 1.02
N LEU A 88 -4.66 15.06 0.88
CA LEU A 88 -3.69 16.15 0.85
C LEU A 88 -3.89 17.07 -0.37
N GLU A 89 -4.26 16.50 -1.51
CA GLU A 89 -4.59 17.27 -2.71
C GLU A 89 -5.81 18.16 -2.46
N LEU A 90 -6.84 17.62 -1.82
CA LEU A 90 -8.03 18.40 -1.47
C LEU A 90 -7.70 19.51 -0.49
N GLU A 91 -6.91 19.24 0.54
CA GLU A 91 -6.46 20.25 1.49
C GLU A 91 -5.66 21.36 0.81
N ARG A 92 -4.77 20.97 -0.12
CA ARG A 92 -4.01 21.95 -0.91
C ARG A 92 -4.93 22.85 -1.70
N ASP A 93 -5.91 22.28 -2.38
CA ASP A 93 -6.87 23.06 -3.19
C ASP A 93 -7.68 24.01 -2.32
N ASN A 94 -8.10 23.57 -1.13
CA ASN A 94 -8.81 24.42 -0.18
C ASN A 94 -7.93 25.58 0.31
N LEU A 95 -6.66 25.29 0.60
CA LEU A 95 -5.71 26.34 1.03
C LEU A 95 -5.43 27.34 -0.10
N MET A 96 -5.31 26.86 -1.33
CA MET A 96 -5.13 27.73 -2.49
C MET A 96 -6.33 28.67 -2.67
N GLY A 97 -7.55 28.17 -2.45
CA GLY A 97 -8.76 28.98 -2.48
C GLY A 97 -8.74 30.06 -1.40
N ARG A 98 -8.32 29.72 -0.19
CA ARG A 98 -8.20 30.69 0.90
C ARG A 98 -7.13 31.74 0.62
N VAL A 99 -6.00 31.34 0.04
CA VAL A 99 -4.95 32.28 -0.36
C VAL A 99 -5.50 33.27 -1.40
N PHE A 100 -6.24 32.79 -2.39
CA PHE A 100 -6.87 33.63 -3.39
C PHE A 100 -7.84 34.62 -2.76
N ASP A 101 -8.69 34.18 -1.84
CA ASP A 101 -9.63 35.04 -1.14
C ASP A 101 -8.92 36.13 -0.31
N LEU A 102 -7.84 35.74 0.38
CA LEU A 102 -7.05 36.67 1.16
C LEU A 102 -6.34 37.71 0.27
N GLU A 103 -5.88 37.31 -0.90
CA GLU A 103 -5.27 38.23 -1.87
C GLU A 103 -6.29 39.27 -2.35
N LEU A 104 -7.53 38.86 -2.61
CA LEU A 104 -8.60 39.78 -2.98
C LEU A 104 -8.91 40.74 -1.84
N GLU A 105 -8.94 40.24 -0.61
CA GLU A 105 -9.17 41.08 0.58
C GLU A 105 -8.05 42.09 0.75
N ILE A 106 -6.81 41.71 0.57
CA ILE A 106 -5.66 42.60 0.62
C ILE A 106 -5.77 43.70 -0.44
N GLN A 107 -6.15 43.35 -1.67
CA GLN A 107 -6.35 44.31 -2.74
C GLN A 107 -7.44 45.31 -2.38
N GLY A 108 -8.55 44.85 -1.80
CA GLY A 108 -9.63 45.68 -1.35
C GLY A 108 -9.18 46.66 -0.27
N LEU A 109 -8.42 46.19 0.71
CA LEU A 109 -7.90 47.03 1.79
C LEU A 109 -6.90 48.04 1.28
N LYS A 110 -6.05 47.68 0.33
CA LYS A 110 -5.11 48.62 -0.30
C LYS A 110 -5.85 49.72 -1.04
N SER A 111 -6.92 49.39 -1.76
CA SER A 111 -7.73 50.37 -2.45
C SER A 111 -8.41 51.34 -1.50
N GLU A 112 -8.92 50.83 -0.37
CA GLU A 112 -9.48 51.70 0.67
C GLU A 112 -8.43 52.64 1.28
N LEU A 113 -7.25 52.10 1.56
CA LEU A 113 -6.17 52.88 2.12
C LEU A 113 -5.74 54.00 1.17
N ASP A 114 -5.59 53.69 -0.12
CA ASP A 114 -5.26 54.70 -1.11
C ASP A 114 -6.33 55.78 -1.21
N ARG A 115 -7.59 55.40 -1.08
CA ARG A 115 -8.69 56.38 -1.07
C ARG A 115 -8.62 57.31 0.14
N TYR A 116 -8.31 56.74 1.32
CA TYR A 116 -8.15 57.59 2.53
C TYR A 116 -6.94 58.50 2.42
N GLU A 117 -5.84 58.00 1.88
CA GLU A 117 -4.65 58.84 1.68
C GLU A 117 -4.89 59.94 0.66
N GLY A 118 -5.71 59.66 -0.34
CA GLY A 118 -6.09 60.70 -1.33
C GLY A 118 -6.99 61.80 -0.78
N LEU A 119 -7.60 61.57 0.39
CA LEU A 119 -8.45 62.58 1.03
C LEU A 119 -7.67 63.59 1.89
N GLU A 120 -6.42 63.26 2.19
CA GLU A 120 -5.54 64.13 2.90
C GLU A 120 -4.94 65.19 1.93
#